data_ff51650155afadc0345b7639cdb16a5f
#
_entry.id   ff51650155afadc0345b7639cdb16a5f
#
_cell.length_a   1.000
_cell.length_b   1.000
_cell.length_c   1.000
_cell.angle_alpha   90.00
_cell.angle_beta   90.00
_cell.angle_gamma   90.00
#
_symmetry.space_group_name_H-M   'P 1'
#
loop_
_entity.id
_entity.type
_entity.pdbx_description
1 polymer ?
#
loop_
_entity_poly.entity_id
_entity_poly.type
_entity_poly.pdbx_seq_one_letter_code
_entity_poly.pdbx_strand_id
1 'polypeptide(L)'
;RGRTTAPVGLVLGHEITGEVVEVGRGVETMKIGDLVSVPFNVACGHCRTCKEQHTGVCLTVNPSRAGGAYGYVDMGGWVGGQAEYVLVPYADFNLLKLPNRDAAMEKIRDLTCLSDILPTGYHGAVTAGVGPGSTVYIAGAGPVGLAAAASARLLGAAVVIVGDVNPTRLTHAKRQGFEIADLSKDTPLHEQIVDLLGEPEVDCAVDAVGFEARGHGQHGSQQEAPATVLNSLMSVTRVAGKIGIPGLYVTEDPGAADAAAKQGGLNIRFGLGWAKSHSFHTGQTPVMKYNRQLMQAIMWDRIKIADIVGVEVITLDQAPKGYGEFDAGVPKKFVIDPHNLFRAA
;
A
#
# COMPACT_ATOMS: atom_id res chain seq x y z
N ARG A 1 -10.92 16.12 3.65
CA ARG A 1 -10.72 16.92 2.41
C ARG A 1 -11.94 16.95 1.49
N GLY A 2 -13.05 16.23 1.82
CA GLY A 2 -14.28 16.22 1.03
C GLY A 2 -14.18 15.55 -0.34
N ARG A 3 -13.23 14.64 -0.51
CA ARG A 3 -12.99 13.92 -1.78
C ARG A 3 -13.61 12.55 -1.85
N THR A 4 -14.31 12.12 -0.80
CA THR A 4 -14.98 10.83 -0.75
C THR A 4 -16.45 11.00 -0.38
N THR A 5 -17.26 10.01 -0.76
CA THR A 5 -18.67 9.89 -0.40
C THR A 5 -18.89 9.13 0.92
N ALA A 6 -17.86 9.08 1.79
CA ALA A 6 -17.94 8.39 3.07
C ALA A 6 -19.10 8.94 3.92
N PRO A 7 -20.02 8.10 4.42
CA PRO A 7 -21.08 8.54 5.29
C PRO A 7 -20.52 9.00 6.64
N VAL A 8 -21.16 10.00 7.24
CA VAL A 8 -20.82 10.45 8.60
C VAL A 8 -21.06 9.28 9.57
N GLY A 9 -20.07 9.02 10.45
CA GLY A 9 -20.12 7.92 11.42
C GLY A 9 -19.52 6.61 10.93
N LEU A 10 -18.98 6.53 9.70
CA LEU A 10 -18.21 5.38 9.27
C LEU A 10 -16.95 5.25 10.12
N VAL A 11 -16.77 4.09 10.77
CA VAL A 11 -15.50 3.74 11.40
C VAL A 11 -14.49 3.41 10.30
N LEU A 12 -13.39 4.12 10.29
CA LEU A 12 -12.32 4.01 9.29
C LEU A 12 -11.30 2.92 9.64
N GLY A 13 -10.33 2.73 8.76
CA GLY A 13 -9.18 1.85 8.94
C GLY A 13 -9.44 0.41 8.50
N HIS A 14 -8.46 -0.16 7.85
CA HIS A 14 -8.57 -1.51 7.28
C HIS A 14 -7.34 -2.38 7.56
N GLU A 15 -6.36 -1.86 8.29
CA GLU A 15 -5.18 -2.62 8.70
C GLU A 15 -5.38 -3.14 10.12
N ILE A 16 -5.69 -4.43 10.25
CA ILE A 16 -6.15 -5.01 11.50
C ILE A 16 -5.26 -6.19 11.88
N THR A 17 -4.77 -6.17 13.12
CA THR A 17 -4.09 -7.28 13.78
C THR A 17 -4.67 -7.39 15.18
N GLY A 18 -5.03 -8.59 15.62
CA GLY A 18 -5.70 -8.73 16.91
C GLY A 18 -5.77 -10.17 17.41
N GLU A 19 -6.43 -10.33 18.54
CA GLU A 19 -6.70 -11.61 19.16
C GLU A 19 -8.17 -12.01 18.95
N VAL A 20 -8.39 -13.27 18.62
CA VAL A 20 -9.75 -13.83 18.49
C VAL A 20 -10.38 -13.93 19.89
N VAL A 21 -11.44 -13.17 20.13
CA VAL A 21 -12.15 -13.14 21.43
C VAL A 21 -13.48 -13.89 21.40
N GLU A 22 -14.06 -14.06 20.21
CA GLU A 22 -15.31 -14.80 19.99
C GLU A 22 -15.28 -15.46 18.61
N VAL A 23 -15.91 -16.63 18.48
CA VAL A 23 -16.04 -17.37 17.22
C VAL A 23 -17.50 -17.69 16.92
N GLY A 24 -17.92 -17.51 15.68
CA GLY A 24 -19.24 -17.89 15.20
C GLY A 24 -19.36 -19.40 15.03
N ARG A 25 -20.61 -19.90 14.93
CA ARG A 25 -20.92 -21.34 14.85
C ARG A 25 -20.29 -22.09 13.68
N GLY A 26 -19.98 -21.40 12.58
CA GLY A 26 -19.40 -21.99 11.38
C GLY A 26 -17.88 -21.85 11.29
N VAL A 27 -17.21 -21.35 12.33
CA VAL A 27 -15.75 -21.21 12.35
C VAL A 27 -15.15 -22.52 12.88
N GLU A 28 -14.26 -23.12 12.08
CA GLU A 28 -13.68 -24.44 12.36
C GLU A 28 -12.19 -24.36 12.71
N THR A 29 -11.44 -23.45 12.10
CA THR A 29 -9.98 -23.41 12.18
C THR A 29 -9.43 -22.39 13.17
N MET A 30 -10.20 -21.34 13.47
CA MET A 30 -9.82 -20.29 14.43
C MET A 30 -10.34 -20.60 15.82
N LYS A 31 -9.57 -20.24 16.86
CA LYS A 31 -9.91 -20.45 18.27
C LYS A 31 -9.75 -19.16 19.04
N ILE A 32 -10.52 -19.00 20.11
CA ILE A 32 -10.34 -17.91 21.08
C ILE A 32 -8.89 -17.94 21.60
N GLY A 33 -8.25 -16.78 21.63
CA GLY A 33 -6.84 -16.59 22.00
C GLY A 33 -5.85 -16.67 20.82
N ASP A 34 -6.29 -17.04 19.61
CA ASP A 34 -5.43 -16.99 18.43
C ASP A 34 -5.08 -15.54 18.07
N LEU A 35 -3.79 -15.26 17.88
CA LEU A 35 -3.33 -13.99 17.35
C LEU A 35 -3.39 -14.06 15.82
N VAL A 36 -4.00 -13.06 15.19
CA VAL A 36 -4.32 -13.09 13.76
C VAL A 36 -4.02 -11.76 13.08
N SER A 37 -3.64 -11.84 11.80
CA SER A 37 -3.66 -10.71 10.87
C SER A 37 -4.89 -10.81 9.98
N VAL A 38 -5.62 -9.71 9.84
CA VAL A 38 -6.84 -9.62 9.03
C VAL A 38 -6.50 -8.86 7.75
N PRO A 39 -6.59 -9.47 6.56
CA PRO A 39 -6.38 -8.74 5.30
C PRO A 39 -7.38 -7.60 5.17
N PHE A 40 -6.96 -6.49 4.58
CA PHE A 40 -7.87 -5.35 4.40
C PHE A 40 -9.08 -5.70 3.51
N ASN A 41 -8.90 -6.64 2.59
CA ASN A 41 -9.97 -7.15 1.75
C ASN A 41 -10.88 -8.10 2.53
N VAL A 42 -12.18 -7.97 2.31
CA VAL A 42 -13.15 -9.00 2.68
C VAL A 42 -13.37 -9.92 1.48
N ALA A 43 -13.24 -11.23 1.67
CA ALA A 43 -13.42 -12.22 0.60
C ALA A 43 -14.19 -13.44 1.07
N CYS A 44 -15.06 -13.99 0.21
CA CYS A 44 -15.93 -15.11 0.59
C CYS A 44 -15.26 -16.50 0.50
N GLY A 45 -14.14 -16.64 -0.20
CA GLY A 45 -13.42 -17.89 -0.39
C GLY A 45 -13.98 -18.85 -1.44
N HIS A 46 -15.19 -18.66 -1.94
CA HIS A 46 -15.86 -19.63 -2.82
C HIS A 46 -16.28 -19.12 -4.18
N CYS A 47 -16.35 -17.80 -4.40
CA CYS A 47 -16.64 -17.25 -5.72
C CYS A 47 -15.49 -17.45 -6.71
N ARG A 48 -15.71 -17.21 -7.99
CA ARG A 48 -14.73 -17.41 -9.05
C ARG A 48 -13.42 -16.67 -8.76
N THR A 49 -13.48 -15.36 -8.50
CA THR A 49 -12.28 -14.55 -8.28
C THR A 49 -11.50 -14.98 -7.03
N CYS A 50 -12.18 -15.39 -5.95
CA CYS A 50 -11.52 -15.95 -4.77
C CYS A 50 -10.80 -17.25 -5.09
N LYS A 51 -11.41 -18.17 -5.86
CA LYS A 51 -10.77 -19.43 -6.29
C LYS A 51 -9.59 -19.20 -7.22
N GLU A 52 -9.59 -18.13 -7.99
CA GLU A 52 -8.48 -17.68 -8.84
C GLU A 52 -7.45 -16.83 -8.06
N GLN A 53 -7.58 -16.70 -6.74
CA GLN A 53 -6.72 -15.89 -5.85
C GLN A 53 -6.75 -14.38 -6.10
N HIS A 54 -7.78 -13.88 -6.76
CA HIS A 54 -8.07 -12.46 -6.94
C HIS A 54 -8.99 -11.95 -5.81
N THR A 55 -8.57 -12.13 -4.56
CA THR A 55 -9.39 -11.84 -3.37
C THR A 55 -9.72 -10.36 -3.19
N GLY A 56 -8.94 -9.46 -3.76
CA GLY A 56 -9.22 -8.01 -3.77
C GLY A 56 -10.47 -7.61 -4.57
N VAL A 57 -10.99 -8.51 -5.42
CA VAL A 57 -12.16 -8.29 -6.27
C VAL A 57 -13.21 -9.39 -6.12
N CYS A 58 -13.48 -9.79 -4.86
CA CYS A 58 -14.50 -10.78 -4.52
C CYS A 58 -15.88 -10.37 -5.07
N LEU A 59 -16.60 -11.33 -5.68
CA LEU A 59 -17.89 -11.06 -6.34
C LEU A 59 -19.10 -11.11 -5.40
N THR A 60 -18.90 -11.48 -4.13
CA THR A 60 -20.02 -11.80 -3.21
C THR A 60 -20.20 -10.78 -2.09
N VAL A 61 -19.12 -10.11 -1.67
CA VAL A 61 -19.08 -9.35 -0.40
C VAL A 61 -19.52 -7.89 -0.55
N ASN A 62 -19.82 -7.46 -1.75
CA ASN A 62 -20.27 -6.10 -2.05
C ASN A 62 -21.39 -6.16 -3.11
N PRO A 63 -22.59 -5.69 -2.77
CA PRO A 63 -23.73 -5.80 -3.68
C PRO A 63 -23.66 -4.83 -4.88
N SER A 64 -22.85 -3.79 -4.80
CA SER A 64 -22.78 -2.74 -5.83
C SER A 64 -21.67 -2.97 -6.86
N ARG A 65 -20.58 -3.63 -6.46
CA ARG A 65 -19.43 -3.91 -7.34
C ARG A 65 -18.55 -5.03 -6.79
N ALA A 66 -17.60 -5.51 -7.58
CA ALA A 66 -16.61 -6.47 -7.11
C ALA A 66 -15.66 -5.83 -6.06
N GLY A 67 -15.32 -6.60 -5.03
CA GLY A 67 -14.40 -6.23 -3.95
C GLY A 67 -15.09 -5.65 -2.72
N GLY A 68 -14.57 -5.98 -1.56
CA GLY A 68 -14.97 -5.47 -0.25
C GLY A 68 -13.74 -5.16 0.62
N ALA A 69 -13.84 -4.13 1.44
CA ALA A 69 -12.79 -3.74 2.37
C ALA A 69 -13.37 -3.10 3.63
N TYR A 70 -12.68 -3.26 4.75
CA TYR A 70 -13.08 -2.65 6.02
C TYR A 70 -12.88 -1.14 5.98
N GLY A 71 -13.83 -0.40 6.55
CA GLY A 71 -13.73 1.05 6.76
C GLY A 71 -13.40 1.86 5.52
N TYR A 72 -13.80 1.38 4.34
CA TYR A 72 -13.54 2.01 3.06
C TYR A 72 -14.84 2.35 2.34
N VAL A 73 -14.84 3.49 1.65
CA VAL A 73 -16.01 3.97 0.89
C VAL A 73 -16.27 3.06 -0.31
N ASP A 74 -17.53 2.75 -0.57
CA ASP A 74 -17.99 1.95 -1.72
C ASP A 74 -17.42 0.52 -1.81
N MET A 75 -16.85 0.02 -0.70
CA MET A 75 -16.28 -1.32 -0.62
C MET A 75 -17.13 -2.29 0.22
N GLY A 76 -18.45 -2.20 0.10
CA GLY A 76 -19.40 -3.16 0.69
C GLY A 76 -19.95 -2.79 2.06
N GLY A 77 -19.62 -1.61 2.61
CA GLY A 77 -20.17 -1.11 3.87
C GLY A 77 -19.62 -1.81 5.13
N TRP A 78 -18.50 -2.49 5.03
CA TRP A 78 -17.84 -3.17 6.15
C TRP A 78 -17.27 -2.13 7.13
N VAL A 79 -17.54 -2.31 8.42
CA VAL A 79 -17.04 -1.43 9.49
C VAL A 79 -15.53 -1.56 9.60
N GLY A 80 -14.85 -0.44 9.79
CA GLY A 80 -13.39 -0.37 9.87
C GLY A 80 -12.80 -0.87 11.18
N GLY A 81 -11.49 -0.99 11.19
CA GLY A 81 -10.71 -1.57 12.27
C GLY A 81 -10.12 -0.57 13.26
N GLN A 82 -10.43 0.73 13.16
CA GLN A 82 -10.02 1.71 14.18
C GLN A 82 -11.02 1.68 15.35
N ALA A 83 -11.06 0.52 16.01
CA ALA A 83 -11.98 0.16 17.07
C ALA A 83 -11.33 -0.85 18.01
N GLU A 84 -11.90 -1.03 19.20
CA GLU A 84 -11.46 -2.05 20.16
C GLU A 84 -11.77 -3.48 19.69
N TYR A 85 -12.88 -3.66 18.95
CA TYR A 85 -13.33 -4.95 18.43
C TYR A 85 -13.77 -4.82 16.97
N VAL A 86 -13.50 -5.87 16.20
CA VAL A 86 -13.83 -5.93 14.77
C VAL A 86 -14.46 -7.28 14.45
N LEU A 87 -15.59 -7.26 13.73
CA LEU A 87 -16.22 -8.47 13.21
C LEU A 87 -15.54 -8.87 11.89
N VAL A 88 -15.04 -10.10 11.82
CA VAL A 88 -14.41 -10.64 10.60
C VAL A 88 -15.31 -11.71 9.98
N PRO A 89 -15.98 -11.43 8.85
CA PRO A 89 -16.76 -12.43 8.13
C PRO A 89 -15.83 -13.45 7.45
N TYR A 90 -16.33 -14.65 7.20
CA TYR A 90 -15.58 -15.74 6.55
C TYR A 90 -14.21 -15.96 7.22
N ALA A 91 -14.18 -16.01 8.56
CA ALA A 91 -12.97 -15.95 9.37
C ALA A 91 -11.93 -17.02 8.98
N ASP A 92 -12.36 -18.26 8.76
CA ASP A 92 -11.47 -19.36 8.37
C ASP A 92 -10.76 -19.13 7.03
N PHE A 93 -11.35 -18.33 6.15
CA PHE A 93 -10.73 -17.97 4.88
C PHE A 93 -9.91 -16.69 4.95
N ASN A 94 -10.43 -15.66 5.65
CA ASN A 94 -9.79 -14.35 5.67
C ASN A 94 -8.64 -14.23 6.68
N LEU A 95 -8.68 -14.94 7.80
CA LEU A 95 -7.69 -14.76 8.85
C LEU A 95 -6.38 -15.50 8.57
N LEU A 96 -5.28 -14.80 8.74
CA LEU A 96 -3.96 -15.41 8.84
C LEU A 96 -3.62 -15.56 10.32
N LYS A 97 -3.60 -16.80 10.81
CA LYS A 97 -3.12 -17.11 12.15
C LYS A 97 -1.61 -16.88 12.23
N LEU A 98 -1.19 -16.06 13.18
CA LEU A 98 0.21 -15.84 13.49
C LEU A 98 0.76 -17.06 14.25
N PRO A 99 2.06 -17.38 14.11
CA PRO A 99 2.64 -18.56 14.75
C PRO A 99 2.71 -18.38 16.27
N ASN A 100 3.65 -19.01 16.94
CA ASN A 100 3.85 -18.89 18.37
C ASN A 100 3.62 -17.46 18.89
N ARG A 101 2.73 -17.30 19.87
CA ARG A 101 2.27 -16.00 20.40
C ARG A 101 3.44 -15.13 20.87
N ASP A 102 4.37 -15.67 21.64
CA ASP A 102 5.47 -14.90 22.24
C ASP A 102 6.39 -14.40 21.13
N ALA A 103 6.79 -15.26 20.21
CA ALA A 103 7.62 -14.86 19.06
C ALA A 103 6.90 -13.86 18.13
N ALA A 104 5.57 -13.96 17.99
CA ALA A 104 4.80 -13.00 17.22
C ALA A 104 4.72 -11.65 17.95
N MET A 105 4.54 -11.64 19.26
CA MET A 105 4.51 -10.40 20.05
C MET A 105 5.86 -9.65 20.01
N GLU A 106 6.99 -10.34 20.00
CA GLU A 106 8.31 -9.72 19.81
C GLU A 106 8.43 -8.95 18.48
N LYS A 107 7.69 -9.40 17.44
CA LYS A 107 7.71 -8.83 16.10
C LYS A 107 6.38 -8.14 15.71
N ILE A 108 5.54 -7.86 16.68
CA ILE A 108 4.17 -7.42 16.42
C ILE A 108 4.11 -6.11 15.62
N ARG A 109 5.04 -5.18 15.83
CA ARG A 109 5.12 -3.93 15.05
C ARG A 109 5.29 -4.19 13.56
N ASP A 110 6.11 -5.16 13.18
CA ASP A 110 6.27 -5.58 11.78
C ASP A 110 5.03 -6.32 11.29
N LEU A 111 4.47 -7.19 12.11
CA LEU A 111 3.31 -8.02 11.77
C LEU A 111 2.03 -7.19 11.57
N THR A 112 1.89 -6.02 12.19
CA THR A 112 0.77 -5.10 11.92
C THR A 112 0.76 -4.59 10.47
N CYS A 113 1.89 -4.66 9.78
CA CYS A 113 1.98 -4.25 8.37
C CYS A 113 1.53 -5.33 7.36
N LEU A 114 1.18 -6.55 7.83
CA LEU A 114 0.77 -7.67 6.97
C LEU A 114 -0.64 -7.56 6.42
N SER A 115 -1.48 -6.73 6.99
CA SER A 115 -2.89 -6.62 6.62
C SER A 115 -3.12 -5.81 5.34
N ASP A 116 -2.17 -4.89 4.98
CA ASP A 116 -2.24 -4.08 3.77
C ASP A 116 -0.86 -3.68 3.25
N ILE A 117 -0.17 -2.70 3.89
CA ILE A 117 0.92 -1.97 3.23
C ILE A 117 2.06 -2.85 2.74
N LEU A 118 2.47 -3.87 3.51
CA LEU A 118 3.55 -4.75 3.08
C LEU A 118 3.13 -5.65 1.91
N PRO A 119 1.99 -6.36 1.95
CA PRO A 119 1.48 -7.07 0.78
C PRO A 119 1.22 -6.16 -0.42
N THR A 120 0.77 -4.93 -0.21
CA THR A 120 0.47 -3.97 -1.27
C THR A 120 1.75 -3.48 -1.96
N GLY A 121 2.77 -3.12 -1.20
CA GLY A 121 4.09 -2.80 -1.75
C GLY A 121 4.73 -3.99 -2.46
N TYR A 122 4.60 -5.19 -1.87
CA TYR A 122 5.11 -6.42 -2.46
C TYR A 122 4.39 -6.77 -3.78
N HIS A 123 3.07 -6.62 -3.82
CA HIS A 123 2.27 -6.80 -5.04
C HIS A 123 2.71 -5.85 -6.15
N GLY A 124 2.93 -4.57 -5.82
CA GLY A 124 3.45 -3.58 -6.76
C GLY A 124 4.79 -4.01 -7.36
N ALA A 125 5.73 -4.45 -6.54
CA ALA A 125 7.04 -4.94 -7.00
C ALA A 125 6.94 -6.23 -7.84
N VAL A 126 6.13 -7.22 -7.40
CA VAL A 126 5.92 -8.47 -8.15
C VAL A 126 5.29 -8.20 -9.51
N THR A 127 4.26 -7.36 -9.58
CA THR A 127 3.56 -7.07 -10.83
C THR A 127 4.37 -6.19 -11.77
N ALA A 128 5.28 -5.36 -11.22
CA ALA A 128 6.31 -4.66 -11.99
C ALA A 128 7.40 -5.62 -12.53
N GLY A 129 7.40 -6.87 -12.10
CA GLY A 129 8.38 -7.86 -12.57
C GLY A 129 9.76 -7.71 -11.93
N VAL A 130 9.84 -7.13 -10.73
CA VAL A 130 11.10 -7.02 -9.99
C VAL A 130 11.70 -8.40 -9.72
N GLY A 131 12.97 -8.54 -9.97
CA GLY A 131 13.75 -9.75 -9.74
C GLY A 131 15.23 -9.45 -9.50
N PRO A 132 16.06 -10.51 -9.38
CA PRO A 132 17.50 -10.36 -9.16
C PRO A 132 18.16 -9.47 -10.22
N GLY A 133 18.89 -8.45 -9.75
CA GLY A 133 19.61 -7.52 -10.61
C GLY A 133 18.80 -6.35 -11.17
N SER A 134 17.48 -6.29 -10.97
CA SER A 134 16.63 -5.21 -11.50
C SER A 134 17.02 -3.84 -10.94
N THR A 135 16.98 -2.82 -11.80
CA THR A 135 16.86 -1.40 -11.40
C THR A 135 15.39 -1.02 -11.30
N VAL A 136 14.97 -0.43 -10.20
CA VAL A 136 13.56 -0.16 -9.89
C VAL A 136 13.35 1.30 -9.50
N TYR A 137 12.40 1.97 -10.15
CA TYR A 137 11.93 3.27 -9.71
C TYR A 137 10.57 3.14 -9.01
N ILE A 138 10.44 3.72 -7.81
CA ILE A 138 9.21 3.74 -7.03
C ILE A 138 8.78 5.19 -6.84
N ALA A 139 7.62 5.53 -7.36
CA ALA A 139 7.00 6.82 -7.13
C ALA A 139 6.25 6.82 -5.80
N GLY A 140 6.62 7.75 -4.91
CA GLY A 140 6.07 7.93 -3.57
C GLY A 140 6.94 7.31 -2.47
N ALA A 141 7.31 8.13 -1.48
CA ALA A 141 8.03 7.74 -0.27
C ALA A 141 7.10 7.65 0.96
N GLY A 142 5.82 7.40 0.74
CA GLY A 142 4.84 7.06 1.77
C GLY A 142 4.98 5.61 2.23
N PRO A 143 4.17 5.15 3.21
CA PRO A 143 4.27 3.79 3.74
C PRO A 143 4.20 2.69 2.68
N VAL A 144 3.30 2.79 1.69
CA VAL A 144 3.19 1.82 0.58
C VAL A 144 4.44 1.85 -0.31
N GLY A 145 4.95 3.06 -0.64
CA GLY A 145 6.16 3.19 -1.46
C GLY A 145 7.40 2.63 -0.78
N LEU A 146 7.57 2.88 0.53
CA LEU A 146 8.66 2.30 1.30
C LEU A 146 8.52 0.78 1.45
N ALA A 147 7.29 0.27 1.60
CA ALA A 147 7.02 -1.16 1.58
C ALA A 147 7.34 -1.79 0.22
N ALA A 148 7.03 -1.10 -0.89
CA ALA A 148 7.42 -1.52 -2.24
C ALA A 148 8.95 -1.53 -2.41
N ALA A 149 9.64 -0.52 -1.88
CA ALA A 149 11.10 -0.43 -1.92
C ALA A 149 11.77 -1.57 -1.14
N ALA A 150 11.27 -1.85 0.07
CA ALA A 150 11.74 -2.99 0.88
C ALA A 150 11.46 -4.33 0.19
N SER A 151 10.29 -4.45 -0.42
CA SER A 151 9.89 -5.64 -1.18
C SER A 151 10.73 -5.85 -2.43
N ALA A 152 11.08 -4.78 -3.14
CA ALA A 152 11.98 -4.83 -4.29
C ALA A 152 13.36 -5.39 -3.89
N ARG A 153 13.91 -4.94 -2.75
CA ARG A 153 15.15 -5.54 -2.19
C ARG A 153 14.96 -7.01 -1.84
N LEU A 154 13.86 -7.37 -1.20
CA LEU A 154 13.56 -8.76 -0.84
C LEU A 154 13.48 -9.66 -2.09
N LEU A 155 13.01 -9.12 -3.21
CA LEU A 155 12.95 -9.79 -4.51
C LEU A 155 14.30 -9.81 -5.27
N GLY A 156 15.32 -9.12 -4.75
CA GLY A 156 16.68 -9.14 -5.31
C GLY A 156 17.02 -8.00 -6.26
N ALA A 157 16.28 -6.88 -6.23
CA ALA A 157 16.65 -5.69 -7.00
C ALA A 157 18.06 -5.21 -6.64
N ALA A 158 18.85 -4.84 -7.65
CA ALA A 158 20.20 -4.33 -7.47
C ALA A 158 20.17 -2.86 -7.02
N VAL A 159 19.28 -2.06 -7.60
CA VAL A 159 19.10 -0.65 -7.25
C VAL A 159 17.62 -0.33 -7.09
N VAL A 160 17.28 0.37 -6.02
CA VAL A 160 15.92 0.86 -5.75
C VAL A 160 15.97 2.37 -5.54
N ILE A 161 15.32 3.10 -6.43
CA ILE A 161 15.24 4.57 -6.42
C ILE A 161 13.82 4.96 -5.98
N VAL A 162 13.70 5.75 -4.91
CA VAL A 162 12.42 6.24 -4.40
C VAL A 162 12.28 7.73 -4.71
N GLY A 163 11.23 8.09 -5.45
CA GLY A 163 10.92 9.49 -5.80
C GLY A 163 9.76 10.06 -4.99
N ASP A 164 9.91 11.29 -4.50
CA ASP A 164 8.84 12.03 -3.82
C ASP A 164 9.07 13.55 -3.97
N VAL A 165 8.02 14.34 -3.73
CA VAL A 165 8.10 15.80 -3.64
C VAL A 165 8.37 16.29 -2.21
N ASN A 166 8.29 15.41 -1.21
CA ASN A 166 8.46 15.73 0.20
C ASN A 166 9.89 15.43 0.68
N PRO A 167 10.70 16.45 1.01
CA PRO A 167 12.10 16.27 1.37
C PRO A 167 12.28 15.49 2.68
N THR A 168 11.32 15.57 3.61
CA THR A 168 11.38 14.84 4.88
C THR A 168 11.20 13.33 4.65
N ARG A 169 10.26 12.95 3.76
CA ARG A 169 10.06 11.55 3.35
C ARG A 169 11.27 11.01 2.58
N LEU A 170 11.86 11.80 1.68
CA LEU A 170 13.08 11.43 0.96
C LEU A 170 14.26 11.24 1.91
N THR A 171 14.43 12.13 2.90
CA THR A 171 15.47 11.98 3.91
C THR A 171 15.30 10.67 4.69
N HIS A 172 14.07 10.30 5.03
CA HIS A 172 13.78 9.03 5.69
C HIS A 172 14.11 7.84 4.78
N ALA A 173 13.66 7.85 3.52
CA ALA A 173 13.97 6.82 2.54
C ALA A 173 15.48 6.60 2.36
N LYS A 174 16.25 7.70 2.29
CA LYS A 174 17.72 7.65 2.21
C LYS A 174 18.35 7.02 3.45
N ARG A 175 17.85 7.31 4.65
CA ARG A 175 18.30 6.67 5.91
C ARG A 175 18.04 5.18 5.93
N GLN A 176 16.98 4.71 5.24
CA GLN A 176 16.69 3.28 5.05
C GLN A 176 17.58 2.65 3.95
N GLY A 177 18.51 3.42 3.39
CA GLY A 177 19.51 2.98 2.42
C GLY A 177 18.97 2.88 0.99
N PHE A 178 17.86 3.52 0.65
CA PHE A 178 17.38 3.63 -0.73
C PHE A 178 18.04 4.81 -1.43
N GLU A 179 18.23 4.71 -2.75
CA GLU A 179 18.52 5.87 -3.58
C GLU A 179 17.27 6.75 -3.68
N ILE A 180 17.44 8.05 -3.89
CA ILE A 180 16.33 8.99 -3.91
C ILE A 180 16.35 9.86 -5.16
N ALA A 181 15.15 10.20 -5.67
CA ALA A 181 14.92 11.23 -6.68
C ALA A 181 14.02 12.33 -6.07
N ASP A 182 14.52 13.56 -6.04
CA ASP A 182 13.81 14.71 -5.47
C ASP A 182 12.98 15.41 -6.56
N LEU A 183 11.70 15.11 -6.57
CA LEU A 183 10.75 15.62 -7.57
C LEU A 183 10.27 17.04 -7.29
N SER A 184 10.68 17.66 -6.18
CA SER A 184 10.46 19.08 -5.91
C SER A 184 11.44 19.98 -6.64
N LYS A 185 12.54 19.42 -7.15
CA LYS A 185 13.54 20.13 -7.96
C LYS A 185 13.14 20.24 -9.41
N ASP A 186 13.66 21.26 -10.09
CA ASP A 186 13.44 21.47 -11.53
C ASP A 186 14.26 20.52 -12.40
N THR A 187 15.25 19.80 -11.82
CA THR A 187 15.99 18.73 -12.52
C THR A 187 15.03 17.60 -12.90
N PRO A 188 14.88 17.28 -14.18
CA PRO A 188 13.99 16.21 -14.63
C PRO A 188 14.33 14.85 -14.03
N LEU A 189 13.29 14.03 -13.79
CA LEU A 189 13.48 12.70 -13.19
C LEU A 189 14.48 11.81 -13.94
N HIS A 190 14.45 11.82 -15.29
CA HIS A 190 15.36 11.01 -16.09
C HIS A 190 16.83 11.45 -15.95
N GLU A 191 17.10 12.73 -15.74
CA GLU A 191 18.46 13.22 -15.46
C GLU A 191 18.93 12.78 -14.07
N GLN A 192 18.07 12.84 -13.05
CA GLN A 192 18.40 12.32 -11.73
C GLN A 192 18.68 10.80 -11.75
N ILE A 193 17.98 10.05 -12.62
CA ILE A 193 18.25 8.61 -12.84
C ILE A 193 19.58 8.40 -13.54
N VAL A 194 19.93 9.23 -14.54
CA VAL A 194 21.26 9.20 -15.20
C VAL A 194 22.37 9.42 -14.18
N ASP A 195 22.22 10.37 -13.27
CA ASP A 195 23.22 10.64 -12.22
C ASP A 195 23.47 9.43 -11.30
N LEU A 196 22.44 8.58 -11.11
CA LEU A 196 22.53 7.41 -10.26
C LEU A 196 22.97 6.13 -11.01
N LEU A 197 22.50 5.94 -12.23
CA LEU A 197 22.66 4.68 -12.97
C LEU A 197 23.59 4.80 -14.19
N GLY A 198 23.84 6.00 -14.69
CA GLY A 198 24.50 6.24 -15.97
C GLY A 198 23.59 6.11 -17.19
N GLU A 199 22.31 5.79 -17.00
CA GLU A 199 21.29 5.65 -18.05
C GLU A 199 19.94 6.24 -17.57
N PRO A 200 19.07 6.74 -18.49
CA PRO A 200 17.87 7.49 -18.12
C PRO A 200 16.66 6.61 -17.76
N GLU A 201 16.79 5.31 -17.86
CA GLU A 201 15.69 4.36 -17.69
C GLU A 201 16.00 3.28 -16.64
N VAL A 202 14.94 2.75 -16.04
CA VAL A 202 14.97 1.61 -15.11
C VAL A 202 14.31 0.38 -15.75
N ASP A 203 14.60 -0.82 -15.25
CA ASP A 203 13.98 -2.06 -15.73
C ASP A 203 12.47 -2.08 -15.50
N CYS A 204 12.03 -1.59 -14.35
CA CYS A 204 10.62 -1.61 -13.96
C CYS A 204 10.30 -0.50 -12.96
N ALA A 205 9.02 -0.17 -12.83
CA ALA A 205 8.59 0.90 -11.96
C ALA A 205 7.30 0.59 -11.19
N VAL A 206 7.11 1.29 -10.06
CA VAL A 206 5.94 1.13 -9.19
C VAL A 206 5.31 2.50 -8.90
N ASP A 207 4.00 2.60 -9.09
CA ASP A 207 3.20 3.74 -8.62
C ASP A 207 2.65 3.46 -7.22
N ALA A 208 3.16 4.16 -6.22
CA ALA A 208 2.66 4.11 -4.84
C ALA A 208 2.07 5.47 -4.39
N VAL A 209 1.63 6.30 -5.33
CA VAL A 209 1.02 7.63 -5.10
C VAL A 209 -0.46 7.62 -5.41
N GLY A 210 -0.82 7.28 -6.67
CA GLY A 210 -2.21 7.28 -7.11
C GLY A 210 -2.75 8.66 -7.49
N PHE A 211 -4.08 8.85 -7.40
CA PHE A 211 -4.82 9.99 -7.94
C PHE A 211 -4.54 11.35 -7.26
N GLU A 212 -3.97 11.36 -6.06
CA GLU A 212 -3.55 12.59 -5.37
C GLU A 212 -2.12 13.06 -5.74
N ALA A 213 -1.61 12.59 -6.88
CA ALA A 213 -0.30 12.97 -7.37
C ALA A 213 -0.16 14.48 -7.56
N ARG A 214 1.05 14.97 -7.34
CA ARG A 214 1.43 16.37 -7.62
C ARG A 214 2.35 16.44 -8.83
N GLY A 215 2.45 17.62 -9.42
CA GLY A 215 3.41 17.89 -10.48
C GLY A 215 4.86 17.80 -9.97
N HIS A 216 5.82 17.97 -10.90
CA HIS A 216 7.25 18.02 -10.58
C HIS A 216 7.78 19.45 -10.67
N GLY A 217 8.95 19.70 -10.08
CA GLY A 217 9.61 20.99 -10.04
C GLY A 217 9.12 21.90 -8.91
N GLN A 218 9.78 23.02 -8.71
CA GLN A 218 9.53 23.95 -7.60
C GLN A 218 8.07 24.46 -7.57
N HIS A 219 7.49 24.75 -8.71
CA HIS A 219 6.11 25.20 -8.81
C HIS A 219 5.10 24.05 -8.96
N GLY A 220 5.41 23.05 -9.79
CA GLY A 220 4.53 21.92 -10.06
C GLY A 220 4.28 21.06 -8.83
N SER A 221 5.26 20.85 -7.98
CA SER A 221 5.15 20.07 -6.75
C SER A 221 4.15 20.63 -5.72
N GLN A 222 3.72 21.87 -5.88
CA GLN A 222 2.69 22.49 -5.05
C GLN A 222 1.28 22.28 -5.61
N GLN A 223 1.15 21.79 -6.83
CA GLN A 223 -0.13 21.63 -7.54
C GLN A 223 -0.47 20.17 -7.72
N GLU A 224 -1.75 19.84 -7.53
CA GLU A 224 -2.26 18.52 -7.83
C GLU A 224 -2.27 18.28 -9.34
N ALA A 225 -1.73 17.12 -9.74
CA ALA A 225 -1.62 16.71 -11.14
C ALA A 225 -1.74 15.17 -11.25
N PRO A 226 -2.96 14.62 -11.22
CA PRO A 226 -3.23 13.18 -11.04
C PRO A 226 -2.55 12.25 -12.06
N ALA A 227 -2.29 12.74 -13.28
CA ALA A 227 -1.64 11.95 -14.34
C ALA A 227 -0.10 11.97 -14.30
N THR A 228 0.51 12.80 -13.46
CA THR A 228 1.96 13.05 -13.48
C THR A 228 2.75 11.79 -13.21
N VAL A 229 2.36 11.00 -12.18
CA VAL A 229 3.10 9.79 -11.83
C VAL A 229 3.07 8.79 -12.96
N LEU A 230 1.91 8.42 -13.51
CA LEU A 230 1.83 7.46 -14.61
C LEU A 230 2.62 7.91 -15.84
N ASN A 231 2.57 9.21 -16.17
CA ASN A 231 3.34 9.77 -17.27
C ASN A 231 4.85 9.68 -17.03
N SER A 232 5.30 9.95 -15.80
CA SER A 232 6.70 9.84 -15.41
C SER A 232 7.19 8.39 -15.47
N LEU A 233 6.40 7.44 -14.95
CA LEU A 233 6.74 6.02 -14.99
C LEU A 233 6.89 5.50 -16.42
N MET A 234 5.96 5.86 -17.34
CA MET A 234 6.10 5.51 -18.76
C MET A 234 7.36 6.12 -19.38
N SER A 235 7.75 7.31 -18.92
CA SER A 235 8.96 8.00 -19.44
C SER A 235 10.24 7.27 -19.06
N VAL A 236 10.38 6.89 -17.78
CA VAL A 236 11.63 6.34 -17.22
C VAL A 236 11.69 4.81 -17.17
N THR A 237 10.62 4.10 -17.50
CA THR A 237 10.67 2.64 -17.64
C THR A 237 11.13 2.26 -19.04
N ARG A 238 12.10 1.35 -19.13
CA ARG A 238 12.67 0.89 -20.41
C ARG A 238 11.64 0.24 -21.32
N VAL A 239 11.98 0.06 -22.57
CA VAL A 239 11.18 -0.70 -23.54
C VAL A 239 10.92 -2.11 -23.01
N ALA A 240 9.69 -2.61 -23.21
CA ALA A 240 9.15 -3.87 -22.69
C ALA A 240 9.17 -3.99 -21.15
N GLY A 241 9.43 -2.90 -20.44
CA GLY A 241 9.35 -2.84 -18.97
C GLY A 241 7.91 -2.94 -18.45
N LYS A 242 7.77 -3.29 -17.18
CA LYS A 242 6.47 -3.44 -16.52
C LYS A 242 6.29 -2.37 -15.44
N ILE A 243 5.04 -1.96 -15.25
CA ILE A 243 4.65 -0.95 -14.28
C ILE A 243 3.58 -1.54 -13.36
N GLY A 244 3.93 -1.71 -12.08
CA GLY A 244 2.99 -2.09 -11.03
C GLY A 244 2.31 -0.85 -10.43
N ILE A 245 0.99 -0.87 -10.28
CA ILE A 245 0.20 0.28 -9.87
C ILE A 245 -0.67 -0.10 -8.65
N PRO A 246 -0.10 -0.23 -7.45
CA PRO A 246 -0.86 -0.32 -6.21
C PRO A 246 -1.41 1.04 -5.76
N GLY A 247 -0.96 2.13 -6.34
CA GLY A 247 -1.50 3.47 -6.13
C GLY A 247 -3.00 3.52 -6.36
N LEU A 248 -3.71 4.20 -5.46
CA LEU A 248 -5.17 4.27 -5.51
C LEU A 248 -5.64 5.21 -6.62
N TYR A 249 -6.50 4.70 -7.50
CA TYR A 249 -7.28 5.49 -8.44
C TYR A 249 -8.77 5.24 -8.21
N VAL A 250 -9.54 6.31 -8.17
CA VAL A 250 -10.97 6.28 -7.87
C VAL A 250 -11.81 6.39 -9.14
N THR A 251 -13.00 5.80 -9.12
CA THR A 251 -13.95 5.89 -10.24
C THR A 251 -14.63 7.26 -10.32
N GLU A 252 -14.67 7.99 -9.20
CA GLU A 252 -15.21 9.34 -9.09
C GLU A 252 -14.45 10.11 -8.00
N ASP A 253 -14.13 11.38 -8.26
CA ASP A 253 -13.50 12.29 -7.32
C ASP A 253 -14.22 13.66 -7.34
N PRO A 254 -15.26 13.82 -6.54
CA PRO A 254 -16.07 15.06 -6.52
C PRO A 254 -15.24 16.31 -6.21
N GLY A 255 -14.14 16.17 -5.46
CA GLY A 255 -13.24 17.26 -5.09
C GLY A 255 -12.07 17.50 -6.05
N ALA A 256 -11.99 16.79 -7.17
CA ALA A 256 -10.90 16.96 -8.14
C ALA A 256 -10.91 18.35 -8.79
N ALA A 257 -9.71 18.82 -9.15
CA ALA A 257 -9.50 20.12 -9.77
C ALA A 257 -10.02 20.18 -11.22
N ASP A 258 -9.93 19.06 -11.96
CA ASP A 258 -10.37 19.01 -13.37
C ASP A 258 -11.60 18.11 -13.59
N ALA A 259 -12.30 18.37 -14.69
CA ALA A 259 -13.56 17.68 -15.00
C ALA A 259 -13.38 16.20 -15.33
N ALA A 260 -12.25 15.81 -15.92
CA ALA A 260 -11.97 14.40 -16.24
C ALA A 260 -11.70 13.61 -14.94
N ALA A 261 -10.89 14.15 -14.04
CA ALA A 261 -10.60 13.53 -12.76
C ALA A 261 -11.86 13.36 -11.89
N LYS A 262 -12.83 14.28 -11.96
CA LYS A 262 -14.13 14.12 -11.27
C LYS A 262 -14.88 12.85 -11.67
N GLN A 263 -14.66 12.36 -12.88
CA GLN A 263 -15.26 11.14 -13.45
C GLN A 263 -14.27 9.97 -13.47
N GLY A 264 -13.17 10.03 -12.69
CA GLY A 264 -12.14 9.01 -12.66
C GLY A 264 -11.25 8.97 -13.91
N GLY A 265 -11.34 9.98 -14.79
CA GLY A 265 -10.55 10.07 -16.02
C GLY A 265 -9.18 10.71 -15.77
N LEU A 266 -8.17 10.28 -16.54
CA LEU A 266 -6.80 10.80 -16.49
C LEU A 266 -6.28 11.08 -17.89
N ASN A 267 -5.58 12.20 -18.07
CA ASN A 267 -4.88 12.51 -19.31
C ASN A 267 -3.47 11.90 -19.29
N ILE A 268 -3.36 10.62 -19.63
CA ILE A 268 -2.08 9.91 -19.72
C ILE A 268 -1.56 9.81 -21.14
N ARG A 269 -0.24 9.79 -21.29
CA ARG A 269 0.46 9.65 -22.57
C ARG A 269 0.49 8.18 -23.01
N PHE A 270 -0.68 7.55 -23.15
CA PHE A 270 -0.79 6.10 -23.40
C PHE A 270 -0.03 5.68 -24.67
N GLY A 271 0.03 6.55 -25.70
CA GLY A 271 0.81 6.29 -26.92
C GLY A 271 2.31 6.06 -26.65
N LEU A 272 2.89 6.66 -25.61
CA LEU A 272 4.25 6.37 -25.18
C LEU A 272 4.38 4.95 -24.58
N GLY A 273 3.45 4.57 -23.73
CA GLY A 273 3.40 3.21 -23.16
C GLY A 273 3.22 2.15 -24.25
N TRP A 274 2.36 2.43 -25.24
CA TRP A 274 2.19 1.57 -26.41
C TRP A 274 3.49 1.44 -27.24
N ALA A 275 4.13 2.56 -27.54
CA ALA A 275 5.38 2.57 -28.33
C ALA A 275 6.53 1.84 -27.63
N LYS A 276 6.58 1.89 -26.29
CA LYS A 276 7.55 1.16 -25.48
C LYS A 276 7.12 -0.26 -25.13
N SER A 277 5.96 -0.74 -25.59
CA SER A 277 5.42 -2.08 -25.25
C SER A 277 5.32 -2.33 -23.75
N HIS A 278 4.90 -1.35 -22.97
CA HIS A 278 4.75 -1.48 -21.53
C HIS A 278 3.59 -2.39 -21.13
N SER A 279 3.76 -3.10 -20.02
CA SER A 279 2.67 -3.79 -19.32
C SER A 279 2.30 -3.00 -18.06
N PHE A 280 1.00 -2.85 -17.82
CA PHE A 280 0.45 -2.16 -16.65
C PHE A 280 -0.37 -3.15 -15.82
N HIS A 281 -0.14 -3.17 -14.51
CA HIS A 281 -0.94 -3.95 -13.58
C HIS A 281 -1.53 -3.06 -12.50
N THR A 282 -2.86 -3.00 -12.44
CA THR A 282 -3.62 -2.15 -11.52
C THR A 282 -4.54 -2.98 -10.64
N GLY A 283 -5.11 -2.38 -9.62
CA GLY A 283 -6.20 -2.93 -8.83
C GLY A 283 -5.86 -3.20 -7.37
N GLN A 284 -6.86 -3.67 -6.65
CA GLN A 284 -6.75 -4.00 -5.23
C GLN A 284 -5.84 -5.21 -5.02
N THR A 285 -4.91 -5.07 -4.09
CA THR A 285 -3.95 -6.15 -3.75
C THR A 285 -4.68 -7.36 -3.18
N PRO A 286 -4.46 -8.56 -3.72
CA PRO A 286 -4.96 -9.79 -3.12
C PRO A 286 -4.06 -10.20 -1.94
N VAL A 287 -4.26 -9.57 -0.76
CA VAL A 287 -3.40 -9.71 0.42
C VAL A 287 -3.14 -11.16 0.80
N MET A 288 -4.18 -11.99 0.78
CA MET A 288 -4.09 -13.42 1.15
C MET A 288 -3.14 -14.23 0.26
N LYS A 289 -2.84 -13.75 -0.95
CA LYS A 289 -1.86 -14.37 -1.85
C LYS A 289 -0.42 -14.24 -1.31
N TYR A 290 -0.16 -13.22 -0.50
CA TYR A 290 1.20 -12.83 -0.10
C TYR A 290 1.45 -12.87 1.39
N ASN A 291 0.43 -12.68 2.24
CA ASN A 291 0.58 -12.44 3.67
C ASN A 291 1.33 -13.57 4.40
N ARG A 292 1.08 -14.84 4.04
CA ARG A 292 1.76 -15.98 4.67
C ARG A 292 3.28 -15.98 4.41
N GLN A 293 3.71 -15.76 3.16
CA GLN A 293 5.14 -15.74 2.84
C GLN A 293 5.83 -14.51 3.43
N LEU A 294 5.14 -13.35 3.47
CA LEU A 294 5.65 -12.13 4.08
C LEU A 294 5.73 -12.24 5.60
N MET A 295 4.77 -12.91 6.24
CA MET A 295 4.87 -13.28 7.65
C MET A 295 6.15 -14.09 7.93
N GLN A 296 6.47 -15.08 7.09
CA GLN A 296 7.71 -15.83 7.24
C GLN A 296 8.95 -14.94 7.06
N ALA A 297 8.92 -14.02 6.10
CA ALA A 297 10.02 -13.06 5.92
C ALA A 297 10.24 -12.18 7.16
N ILE A 298 9.17 -11.75 7.84
CA ILE A 298 9.26 -11.02 9.11
C ILE A 298 9.79 -11.94 10.23
N MET A 299 9.19 -13.12 10.39
CA MET A 299 9.54 -14.02 11.50
C MET A 299 11.00 -14.47 11.44
N TRP A 300 11.58 -14.55 10.24
CA TRP A 300 12.99 -14.92 10.01
C TRP A 300 13.91 -13.71 9.76
N ASP A 301 13.52 -12.50 10.17
CA ASP A 301 14.31 -11.26 10.08
C ASP A 301 14.83 -10.92 8.66
N ARG A 302 14.09 -11.33 7.63
CA ARG A 302 14.42 -10.98 6.25
C ARG A 302 13.97 -9.56 5.89
N ILE A 303 13.02 -9.02 6.64
CA ILE A 303 12.51 -7.67 6.49
C ILE A 303 12.11 -7.12 7.87
N LYS A 304 12.50 -5.88 8.16
CA LYS A 304 12.10 -5.11 9.35
C LYS A 304 11.25 -3.93 8.87
N ILE A 305 10.02 -4.25 8.49
CA ILE A 305 9.15 -3.29 7.80
C ILE A 305 8.72 -2.14 8.72
N ALA A 306 8.54 -2.39 10.01
CA ALA A 306 8.17 -1.36 10.99
C ALA A 306 9.18 -0.21 11.04
N ASP A 307 10.46 -0.51 11.01
CA ASP A 307 11.52 0.50 11.00
C ASP A 307 11.58 1.24 9.67
N ILE A 308 11.41 0.51 8.56
CA ILE A 308 11.46 1.07 7.21
C ILE A 308 10.32 2.07 6.99
N VAL A 309 9.09 1.75 7.41
CA VAL A 309 7.94 2.65 7.24
C VAL A 309 7.73 3.61 8.41
N GLY A 310 8.57 3.55 9.44
CA GLY A 310 8.51 4.41 10.60
C GLY A 310 7.26 4.18 11.47
N VAL A 311 7.01 2.94 11.88
CA VAL A 311 5.86 2.62 12.74
C VAL A 311 5.97 3.34 14.08
N GLU A 312 4.96 4.14 14.40
CA GLU A 312 4.72 4.77 15.70
C GLU A 312 3.41 4.26 16.29
N VAL A 313 3.49 3.71 17.50
CA VAL A 313 2.30 3.19 18.21
C VAL A 313 1.64 4.31 18.98
N ILE A 314 0.33 4.49 18.77
CA ILE A 314 -0.50 5.50 19.42
C ILE A 314 -1.75 4.86 20.04
N THR A 315 -2.38 5.56 20.98
CA THR A 315 -3.69 5.14 21.52
C THR A 315 -4.82 5.53 20.56
N LEU A 316 -6.02 4.97 20.77
CA LEU A 316 -7.21 5.33 19.99
C LEU A 316 -7.54 6.83 20.11
N ASP A 317 -7.42 7.41 21.31
CA ASP A 317 -7.66 8.85 21.54
C ASP A 317 -6.68 9.76 20.81
N GLN A 318 -5.50 9.26 20.47
CA GLN A 318 -4.48 9.99 19.73
C GLN A 318 -4.67 9.92 18.20
N ALA A 319 -5.62 9.11 17.71
CA ALA A 319 -5.86 8.94 16.29
C ALA A 319 -6.11 10.26 15.54
N PRO A 320 -6.92 11.23 16.03
CA PRO A 320 -7.11 12.51 15.34
C PRO A 320 -5.79 13.28 15.14
N LYS A 321 -4.89 13.26 16.13
CA LYS A 321 -3.56 13.86 16.02
C LYS A 321 -2.71 13.12 14.97
N GLY A 322 -2.71 11.78 15.01
CA GLY A 322 -2.01 10.95 14.03
C GLY A 322 -2.46 11.24 12.58
N TYR A 323 -3.75 11.40 12.35
CA TYR A 323 -4.28 11.82 11.05
C TYR A 323 -3.75 13.20 10.62
N GLY A 324 -3.74 14.17 11.52
CA GLY A 324 -3.22 15.52 11.23
C GLY A 324 -1.73 15.51 10.87
N GLU A 325 -0.91 14.75 11.60
CA GLU A 325 0.52 14.59 11.32
C GLU A 325 0.74 13.87 9.98
N PHE A 326 -0.01 12.80 9.72
CA PHE A 326 0.08 12.07 8.46
C PHE A 326 -0.29 12.94 7.25
N ASP A 327 -1.36 13.74 7.37
CA ASP A 327 -1.78 14.70 6.35
C ASP A 327 -0.74 15.80 6.09
N ALA A 328 0.01 16.19 7.14
CA ALA A 328 1.13 17.12 7.04
C ALA A 328 2.39 16.48 6.39
N GLY A 329 2.37 15.18 6.10
CA GLY A 329 3.40 14.47 5.35
C GLY A 329 4.56 13.92 6.17
N VAL A 330 4.40 13.72 7.48
CA VAL A 330 5.45 13.07 8.29
C VAL A 330 5.79 11.68 7.77
N PRO A 331 7.04 11.25 7.84
CA PRO A 331 7.49 9.93 7.38
C PRO A 331 7.22 8.85 8.45
N LYS A 332 5.97 8.71 8.85
CA LYS A 332 5.53 7.78 9.89
C LYS A 332 4.31 6.99 9.44
N LYS A 333 4.21 5.76 9.93
CA LYS A 333 2.99 4.96 9.91
C LYS A 333 2.47 4.83 11.34
N PHE A 334 1.29 5.38 11.60
CA PHE A 334 0.66 5.25 12.91
C PHE A 334 -0.06 3.90 13.03
N VAL A 335 0.22 3.19 14.12
CA VAL A 335 -0.47 1.96 14.53
C VAL A 335 -1.23 2.27 15.81
N ILE A 336 -2.54 2.09 15.79
CA ILE A 336 -3.40 2.33 16.95
C ILE A 336 -3.42 1.07 17.81
N ASP A 337 -3.06 1.21 19.08
CA ASP A 337 -3.20 0.17 20.12
C ASP A 337 -4.32 0.54 21.08
N PRO A 338 -5.56 0.09 20.83
CA PRO A 338 -6.71 0.48 21.64
C PRO A 338 -6.69 -0.12 23.06
N HIS A 339 -5.98 -1.20 23.26
CA HIS A 339 -5.93 -1.93 24.54
C HIS A 339 -4.59 -1.77 25.27
N ASN A 340 -3.64 -0.95 24.75
CA ASN A 340 -2.30 -0.73 25.29
C ASN A 340 -1.46 -2.03 25.43
N LEU A 341 -1.62 -2.97 24.52
CA LEU A 341 -0.93 -4.27 24.54
C LEU A 341 0.59 -4.13 24.27
N PHE A 342 1.01 -3.12 23.53
CA PHE A 342 2.43 -2.84 23.24
C PHE A 342 3.21 -2.28 24.44
N ARG A 343 2.53 -1.75 25.46
CA ARG A 343 3.18 -1.22 26.67
C ARG A 343 3.38 -2.27 27.74
N ALA A 344 2.81 -3.45 27.55
CA ALA A 344 2.88 -4.56 28.49
C ALA A 344 3.98 -5.59 28.13
N ALA A 345 4.75 -5.35 27.06
CA ALA A 345 5.83 -6.21 26.60
C ALA A 345 7.22 -5.64 26.92
#